data_044bd4e036a21bee800fd185581acc0c
#
_entry.id   044bd4e036a21bee800fd185581acc0c
#
_cell.length_a   1.000
_cell.length_b   1.000
_cell.length_c   1.000
_cell.angle_alpha   90.00
_cell.angle_beta   90.00
_cell.angle_gamma   90.00
#
_symmetry.space_group_name_H-M   'P 1'
#
loop_
_entity.id
_entity.type
_entity.pdbx_description
1 polymer ?
#
loop_
_entity_poly.entity_id
_entity_poly.type
_entity_poly.pdbx_seq_one_letter_code
_entity_poly.pdbx_strand_id
1 'polypeptide(L)'
;MKMREDLILELEAEFAERRAADERAEIARKDNIRLHYPDIDRLVLERENLIHGTIRGILNRKETRKDIPEKMNELNREIRLSLRNAGFPEDYLSPVRQCTVCDDTGYVGYPIKEPCECFKKAYQQKIRERIGLGGGIRETFEAFNSSIIPDTPFPEKAFSQRQMTEKARSICERWANEYPDVPYRNVLLTGKSGLGKTFLMHAMANRMIERGLNVLVISAYQFVESARKSYFDQEDSMDELLNVPILMMDDLGSEPLIRNITVELLFNLINERMIRGRANVFSTNLKLEELRERYTERIVSRISDPVTSLVIALEGKDLRRIEV
;
A
#
# COMPACT_ATOMS: atom_id res chain seq x y z
N MET A 1 9.12 -12.74 -4.74
CA MET A 1 7.99 -13.45 -5.40
C MET A 1 7.05 -14.04 -4.36
N LYS A 2 7.50 -14.81 -3.36
CA LYS A 2 6.66 -15.38 -2.28
C LYS A 2 5.76 -14.35 -1.57
N MET A 3 6.30 -13.21 -1.15
CA MET A 3 5.53 -12.19 -0.41
C MET A 3 4.32 -11.65 -1.19
N ARG A 4 4.43 -11.51 -2.52
CA ARG A 4 3.34 -11.02 -3.38
C ARG A 4 2.23 -12.05 -3.52
N GLU A 5 2.57 -13.31 -3.68
CA GLU A 5 1.60 -14.40 -3.81
C GLU A 5 0.83 -14.61 -2.50
N ASP A 6 1.54 -14.63 -1.38
CA ASP A 6 0.91 -14.77 -0.05
C ASP A 6 -0.10 -13.65 0.27
N LEU A 7 0.25 -12.39 -0.05
CA LEU A 7 -0.65 -11.26 0.14
C LEU A 7 -1.87 -11.30 -0.78
N ILE A 8 -1.70 -11.77 -2.01
CA ILE A 8 -2.83 -11.94 -2.93
C ILE A 8 -3.78 -13.01 -2.40
N LEU A 9 -3.26 -14.17 -1.98
CA LEU A 9 -4.07 -15.25 -1.40
C LEU A 9 -4.80 -14.81 -0.13
N GLU A 10 -4.13 -14.06 0.74
CA GLU A 10 -4.74 -13.49 1.94
C GLU A 10 -5.91 -12.55 1.59
N LEU A 11 -5.70 -11.65 0.63
CA LEU A 11 -6.75 -10.74 0.16
C LEU A 11 -7.90 -11.47 -0.54
N GLU A 12 -7.61 -12.45 -1.36
CA GLU A 12 -8.66 -13.26 -2.00
C GLU A 12 -9.53 -13.96 -0.95
N ALA A 13 -8.92 -14.48 0.11
CA ALA A 13 -9.65 -15.08 1.23
C ALA A 13 -10.53 -14.03 1.95
N GLU A 14 -10.00 -12.82 2.22
CA GLU A 14 -10.78 -11.74 2.84
C GLU A 14 -11.97 -11.29 1.97
N PHE A 15 -11.76 -11.16 0.65
CA PHE A 15 -12.83 -10.82 -0.28
C PHE A 15 -13.89 -11.93 -0.35
N ALA A 16 -13.48 -13.20 -0.31
CA ALA A 16 -14.39 -14.34 -0.29
C ALA A 16 -15.19 -14.39 1.02
N GLU A 17 -14.56 -14.17 2.16
CA GLU A 17 -15.21 -14.14 3.48
C GLU A 17 -16.22 -13.00 3.57
N ARG A 18 -15.87 -11.80 3.09
CA ARG A 18 -16.77 -10.64 3.01
C ARG A 18 -18.01 -10.97 2.22
N ARG A 19 -17.85 -11.51 1.00
CA ARG A 19 -19.01 -11.92 0.17
C ARG A 19 -19.89 -12.93 0.88
N ALA A 20 -19.30 -13.92 1.52
CA ALA A 20 -20.06 -14.93 2.25
C ALA A 20 -20.81 -14.32 3.45
N ALA A 21 -20.24 -13.31 4.11
CA ALA A 21 -20.92 -12.56 5.18
C ALA A 21 -22.10 -11.74 4.64
N ASP A 22 -21.89 -11.04 3.52
CA ASP A 22 -22.94 -10.25 2.86
C ASP A 22 -24.10 -11.14 2.35
N GLU A 23 -23.78 -12.29 1.76
CA GLU A 23 -24.77 -13.28 1.33
C GLU A 23 -25.59 -13.83 2.52
N ARG A 24 -24.93 -14.15 3.63
CA ARG A 24 -25.64 -14.58 4.86
C ARG A 24 -26.56 -13.49 5.40
N ALA A 25 -26.10 -12.23 5.40
CA ALA A 25 -26.92 -11.10 5.82
C ALA A 25 -28.11 -10.84 4.89
N GLU A 26 -27.93 -11.04 3.59
CA GLU A 26 -29.03 -10.95 2.59
C GLU A 26 -30.07 -12.05 2.82
N ILE A 27 -29.63 -13.29 3.01
CA ILE A 27 -30.54 -14.42 3.31
C ILE A 27 -31.32 -14.12 4.60
N ALA A 28 -30.65 -13.72 5.67
CA ALA A 28 -31.32 -13.40 6.93
C ALA A 28 -32.38 -12.30 6.80
N ARG A 29 -32.11 -11.26 5.95
CA ARG A 29 -33.10 -10.20 5.67
C ARG A 29 -34.30 -10.72 4.87
N LYS A 30 -34.07 -11.58 3.89
CA LYS A 30 -35.14 -12.23 3.11
C LYS A 30 -35.99 -13.14 4.01
N ASP A 31 -35.36 -13.93 4.89
CA ASP A 31 -36.03 -14.79 5.83
C ASP A 31 -36.87 -13.98 6.85
N ASN A 32 -36.34 -12.85 7.33
CA ASN A 32 -37.12 -11.94 8.19
C ASN A 32 -38.41 -11.44 7.50
N ILE A 33 -38.30 -10.99 6.23
CA ILE A 33 -39.46 -10.56 5.45
C ILE A 33 -40.44 -11.71 5.25
N ARG A 34 -39.95 -12.89 4.88
CA ARG A 34 -40.78 -14.08 4.65
C ARG A 34 -41.58 -14.49 5.89
N LEU A 35 -40.94 -14.43 7.07
CA LEU A 35 -41.57 -14.88 8.31
C LEU A 35 -42.56 -13.87 8.89
N HIS A 36 -42.29 -12.56 8.76
CA HIS A 36 -43.03 -11.54 9.48
C HIS A 36 -43.87 -10.60 8.59
N TYR A 37 -43.60 -10.57 7.25
CA TYR A 37 -44.22 -9.62 6.31
C TYR A 37 -44.69 -10.32 5.04
N PRO A 38 -45.73 -11.20 5.11
CA PRO A 38 -46.15 -12.05 4.01
C PRO A 38 -46.64 -11.29 2.77
N ASP A 39 -47.14 -10.06 2.94
CA ASP A 39 -47.56 -9.23 1.80
C ASP A 39 -46.32 -8.73 1.01
N ILE A 40 -45.23 -8.40 1.67
CA ILE A 40 -43.97 -8.02 1.01
C ILE A 40 -43.34 -9.25 0.35
N ASP A 41 -43.33 -10.39 1.05
CA ASP A 41 -42.81 -11.65 0.50
C ASP A 41 -43.54 -12.06 -0.79
N ARG A 42 -44.84 -11.91 -0.84
CA ARG A 42 -45.62 -12.17 -2.06
C ARG A 42 -45.18 -11.33 -3.26
N LEU A 43 -44.93 -10.03 -3.06
CA LEU A 43 -44.43 -9.14 -4.11
C LEU A 43 -43.00 -9.52 -4.55
N VAL A 44 -42.13 -9.91 -3.60
CA VAL A 44 -40.78 -10.39 -3.88
C VAL A 44 -40.82 -11.66 -4.71
N LEU A 45 -41.66 -12.64 -4.33
CA LEU A 45 -41.83 -13.89 -5.07
C LEU A 45 -42.40 -13.66 -6.46
N GLU A 46 -43.35 -12.73 -6.61
CA GLU A 46 -43.88 -12.36 -7.94
C GLU A 46 -42.80 -11.78 -8.84
N ARG A 47 -41.94 -10.90 -8.29
CA ARG A 47 -40.79 -10.35 -9.00
C ARG A 47 -39.79 -11.45 -9.41
N GLU A 48 -39.43 -12.37 -8.50
CA GLU A 48 -38.52 -13.47 -8.79
C GLU A 48 -39.09 -14.41 -9.87
N ASN A 49 -40.36 -14.73 -9.80
CA ASN A 49 -41.04 -15.55 -10.81
C ASN A 49 -41.05 -14.86 -12.20
N LEU A 50 -41.22 -13.55 -12.25
CA LEU A 50 -41.12 -12.77 -13.48
C LEU A 50 -39.71 -12.84 -14.08
N ILE A 51 -38.70 -12.72 -13.27
CA ILE A 51 -37.25 -12.84 -13.66
C ILE A 51 -36.99 -14.24 -14.22
N HIS A 52 -37.33 -15.28 -13.45
CA HIS A 52 -37.11 -16.67 -13.88
C HIS A 52 -37.90 -17.03 -15.16
N GLY A 53 -39.12 -16.56 -15.27
CA GLY A 53 -39.95 -16.74 -16.48
C GLY A 53 -39.32 -16.09 -17.71
N THR A 54 -38.76 -14.89 -17.53
CA THR A 54 -38.07 -14.14 -18.60
C THR A 54 -36.80 -14.85 -19.03
N ILE A 55 -35.95 -15.26 -18.10
CA ILE A 55 -34.70 -16.00 -18.39
C ILE A 55 -35.00 -17.29 -19.13
N ARG A 56 -36.00 -18.06 -18.66
CA ARG A 56 -36.46 -19.30 -19.36
C ARG A 56 -36.99 -19.03 -20.76
N GLY A 57 -37.72 -17.92 -20.97
CA GLY A 57 -38.18 -17.48 -22.29
C GLY A 57 -37.05 -17.19 -23.26
N ILE A 58 -36.02 -16.46 -22.80
CA ILE A 58 -34.85 -16.12 -23.60
C ILE A 58 -34.03 -17.39 -23.95
N LEU A 59 -33.80 -18.29 -23.00
CA LEU A 59 -33.09 -19.54 -23.24
C LEU A 59 -33.81 -20.45 -24.23
N ASN A 60 -35.16 -20.43 -24.22
CA ASN A 60 -35.99 -21.22 -25.16
C ASN A 60 -36.30 -20.49 -26.48
N ARG A 61 -35.62 -19.36 -26.78
CA ARG A 61 -35.82 -18.55 -28.00
C ARG A 61 -37.29 -18.15 -28.25
N LYS A 62 -38.07 -17.99 -27.18
CA LYS A 62 -39.42 -17.44 -27.28
C LYS A 62 -39.34 -15.91 -27.25
N GLU A 63 -40.26 -15.26 -27.99
CA GLU A 63 -40.35 -13.79 -27.96
C GLU A 63 -40.53 -13.29 -26.51
N THR A 64 -39.69 -12.34 -26.09
CA THR A 64 -39.79 -11.70 -24.79
C THR A 64 -41.01 -10.76 -24.82
N ARG A 65 -41.91 -10.85 -23.85
CA ARG A 65 -43.05 -9.94 -23.72
C ARG A 65 -42.56 -8.51 -23.54
N LYS A 66 -43.12 -7.57 -24.29
CA LYS A 66 -42.73 -6.15 -24.29
C LYS A 66 -43.10 -5.42 -22.99
N ASP A 67 -44.05 -5.99 -22.19
CA ASP A 67 -44.56 -5.44 -20.92
C ASP A 67 -43.70 -5.77 -19.69
N ILE A 68 -42.67 -6.62 -19.83
CA ILE A 68 -41.84 -7.06 -18.70
C ILE A 68 -41.10 -5.91 -17.98
N PRO A 69 -40.47 -4.94 -18.66
CA PRO A 69 -39.80 -3.83 -17.99
C PRO A 69 -40.77 -2.96 -17.17
N GLU A 70 -41.95 -2.69 -17.69
CA GLU A 70 -42.95 -1.88 -16.98
C GLU A 70 -43.44 -2.62 -15.73
N LYS A 71 -43.79 -3.89 -15.85
CA LYS A 71 -44.21 -4.71 -14.72
C LYS A 71 -43.15 -4.89 -13.66
N MET A 72 -41.90 -5.00 -14.06
CA MET A 72 -40.75 -5.05 -13.15
C MET A 72 -40.61 -3.74 -12.37
N ASN A 73 -40.74 -2.60 -13.04
CA ASN A 73 -40.67 -1.29 -12.40
C ASN A 73 -41.81 -1.07 -11.40
N GLU A 74 -43.01 -1.52 -11.75
CA GLU A 74 -44.18 -1.45 -10.87
C GLU A 74 -43.96 -2.28 -9.60
N LEU A 75 -43.57 -3.55 -9.73
CA LEU A 75 -43.25 -4.44 -8.59
C LEU A 75 -42.12 -3.86 -7.70
N ASN A 76 -41.06 -3.34 -8.28
CA ASN A 76 -39.99 -2.71 -7.53
C ASN A 76 -40.49 -1.48 -6.76
N ARG A 77 -41.40 -0.68 -7.32
CA ARG A 77 -41.99 0.48 -6.64
C ARG A 77 -42.88 0.03 -5.48
N GLU A 78 -43.73 -0.98 -5.69
CA GLU A 78 -44.59 -1.51 -4.64
C GLU A 78 -43.81 -2.12 -3.49
N ILE A 79 -42.76 -2.88 -3.77
CA ILE A 79 -41.83 -3.46 -2.75
C ILE A 79 -41.23 -2.33 -1.91
N ARG A 80 -40.67 -1.27 -2.53
CA ARG A 80 -40.07 -0.13 -1.80
C ARG A 80 -41.09 0.57 -0.91
N LEU A 81 -42.31 0.81 -1.40
CA LEU A 81 -43.36 1.43 -0.61
C LEU A 81 -43.77 0.57 0.57
N SER A 82 -43.92 -0.74 0.36
CA SER A 82 -44.28 -1.69 1.41
C SER A 82 -43.19 -1.82 2.47
N LEU A 83 -41.91 -1.84 2.07
CA LEU A 83 -40.76 -1.81 3.00
C LEU A 83 -40.78 -0.52 3.84
N ARG A 84 -40.98 0.64 3.23
CA ARG A 84 -41.07 1.92 3.94
C ARG A 84 -42.22 1.93 4.94
N ASN A 85 -43.37 1.46 4.56
CA ASN A 85 -44.54 1.37 5.44
C ASN A 85 -44.35 0.41 6.61
N ALA A 86 -43.53 -0.61 6.43
CA ALA A 86 -43.10 -1.54 7.48
C ALA A 86 -41.95 -1.04 8.35
N GLY A 87 -41.41 0.19 8.10
CA GLY A 87 -40.32 0.80 8.85
C GLY A 87 -38.92 0.38 8.42
N PHE A 88 -38.77 -0.26 7.26
CA PHE A 88 -37.50 -0.63 6.68
C PHE A 88 -36.98 0.43 5.67
N PRO A 89 -35.67 0.50 5.44
CA PRO A 89 -35.11 1.23 4.30
C PRO A 89 -35.65 0.68 2.97
N GLU A 90 -35.79 1.52 1.96
CA GLU A 90 -36.31 1.12 0.63
C GLU A 90 -35.41 0.08 -0.07
N ASP A 91 -34.14 0.06 0.26
CA ASP A 91 -33.11 -0.83 -0.25
C ASP A 91 -32.81 -2.04 0.65
N TYR A 92 -33.66 -2.29 1.67
CA TYR A 92 -33.46 -3.35 2.67
C TYR A 92 -33.19 -4.73 2.06
N LEU A 93 -33.83 -5.05 0.92
CA LEU A 93 -33.67 -6.31 0.19
C LEU A 93 -32.63 -6.23 -0.95
N SER A 94 -31.97 -5.09 -1.11
CA SER A 94 -30.92 -4.94 -2.11
C SER A 94 -29.65 -5.66 -1.67
N PRO A 95 -28.85 -6.22 -2.60
CA PRO A 95 -27.55 -6.78 -2.28
C PRO A 95 -26.66 -5.73 -1.62
N VAL A 96 -25.99 -6.09 -0.53
CA VAL A 96 -24.96 -5.25 0.06
C VAL A 96 -23.65 -5.56 -0.66
N ARG A 97 -23.14 -4.58 -1.39
CA ARG A 97 -21.85 -4.67 -2.08
C ARG A 97 -21.04 -3.41 -1.76
N GLN A 98 -19.81 -3.59 -1.31
CA GLN A 98 -18.91 -2.46 -1.08
C GLN A 98 -18.35 -1.93 -2.41
N CYS A 99 -18.12 -2.82 -3.36
CA CYS A 99 -17.69 -2.47 -4.70
C CYS A 99 -18.72 -2.93 -5.74
N THR A 100 -19.42 -1.97 -6.34
CA THR A 100 -20.42 -2.21 -7.38
C THR A 100 -19.82 -2.53 -8.77
N VAL A 101 -18.49 -2.39 -8.91
CA VAL A 101 -17.78 -2.67 -10.18
C VAL A 101 -17.44 -4.14 -10.31
N CYS A 102 -17.03 -4.79 -9.22
CA CYS A 102 -16.66 -6.20 -9.23
C CYS A 102 -17.55 -7.08 -8.34
N ASP A 103 -18.62 -6.54 -7.75
CA ASP A 103 -19.48 -7.22 -6.78
C ASP A 103 -18.69 -7.94 -5.69
N ASP A 104 -17.67 -7.24 -5.16
CA ASP A 104 -16.74 -7.72 -4.13
C ASP A 104 -15.98 -9.01 -4.48
N THR A 105 -15.88 -9.35 -5.77
CA THR A 105 -15.02 -10.45 -6.24
C THR A 105 -13.54 -10.09 -6.24
N GLY A 106 -13.21 -8.79 -6.23
CA GLY A 106 -11.86 -8.29 -6.40
C GLY A 106 -11.36 -8.27 -7.84
N TYR A 107 -12.10 -8.83 -8.80
CA TYR A 107 -11.69 -8.97 -10.19
C TYR A 107 -12.79 -8.54 -11.16
N VAL A 108 -12.37 -8.05 -12.33
CA VAL A 108 -13.23 -7.62 -13.44
C VAL A 108 -12.74 -8.24 -14.77
N GLY A 109 -13.61 -8.28 -15.77
CA GLY A 109 -13.26 -8.75 -17.12
C GLY A 109 -13.58 -10.23 -17.38
N TYR A 110 -13.79 -10.56 -18.68
CA TYR A 110 -14.03 -11.91 -19.19
C TYR A 110 -13.53 -11.98 -20.65
N PRO A 111 -12.81 -13.03 -21.08
CA PRO A 111 -12.39 -14.23 -20.31
C PRO A 111 -11.17 -14.00 -19.40
N ILE A 112 -10.44 -12.89 -19.58
CA ILE A 112 -9.28 -12.54 -18.78
C ILE A 112 -9.72 -11.70 -17.59
N LYS A 113 -9.45 -12.19 -16.40
CA LYS A 113 -9.74 -11.46 -15.16
C LYS A 113 -8.59 -10.53 -14.81
N GLU A 114 -8.91 -9.26 -14.56
CA GLU A 114 -7.98 -8.24 -14.09
C GLU A 114 -8.37 -7.79 -12.68
N PRO A 115 -7.38 -7.46 -11.82
CA PRO A 115 -7.67 -6.93 -10.48
C PRO A 115 -8.48 -5.64 -10.56
N CYS A 116 -9.61 -5.59 -9.85
CA CYS A 116 -10.41 -4.39 -9.70
C CYS A 116 -9.66 -3.31 -8.91
N GLU A 117 -10.01 -2.05 -9.10
CA GLU A 117 -9.41 -0.93 -8.36
C GLU A 117 -9.59 -1.07 -6.83
N CYS A 118 -10.68 -1.65 -6.36
CA CYS A 118 -10.87 -1.94 -4.95
C CYS A 118 -9.86 -2.96 -4.41
N PHE A 119 -9.54 -4.00 -5.20
CA PHE A 119 -8.53 -5.00 -4.86
C PHE A 119 -7.12 -4.39 -4.88
N LYS A 120 -6.80 -3.58 -5.89
CA LYS A 120 -5.50 -2.89 -5.97
C LYS A 120 -5.29 -1.96 -4.76
N LYS A 121 -6.32 -1.21 -4.35
CA LYS A 121 -6.27 -0.36 -3.15
C LYS A 121 -6.07 -1.16 -1.87
N ALA A 122 -6.81 -2.26 -1.70
CA ALA A 122 -6.66 -3.15 -0.54
C ALA A 122 -5.25 -3.77 -0.50
N TYR A 123 -4.73 -4.20 -1.64
CA TYR A 123 -3.38 -4.73 -1.78
C TYR A 123 -2.31 -3.69 -1.39
N GLN A 124 -2.43 -2.47 -1.89
CA GLN A 124 -1.53 -1.38 -1.52
C GLN A 124 -1.60 -1.06 -0.02
N GLN A 125 -2.80 -1.10 0.56
CA GLN A 125 -2.98 -0.89 2.00
C GLN A 125 -2.28 -1.99 2.82
N LYS A 126 -2.46 -3.24 2.46
CA LYS A 126 -1.79 -4.39 3.10
C LYS A 126 -0.27 -4.32 3.01
N ILE A 127 0.26 -3.93 1.85
CA ILE A 127 1.70 -3.70 1.73
C ILE A 127 2.16 -2.63 2.73
N ARG A 128 1.46 -1.48 2.80
CA ARG A 128 1.81 -0.40 3.74
C ARG A 128 1.80 -0.88 5.19
N GLU A 129 0.78 -1.62 5.58
CA GLU A 129 0.67 -2.19 6.93
C GLU A 129 1.84 -3.13 7.25
N ARG A 130 2.17 -4.02 6.32
CA ARG A 130 3.26 -5.00 6.47
C ARG A 130 4.64 -4.36 6.60
N ILE A 131 4.86 -3.24 5.91
CA ILE A 131 6.14 -2.50 5.98
C ILE A 131 6.14 -1.39 7.04
N GLY A 132 5.15 -1.35 7.93
CA GLY A 132 5.09 -0.39 9.03
C GLY A 132 4.60 1.01 8.63
N LEU A 133 4.09 1.21 7.41
CA LEU A 133 3.52 2.48 6.95
C LEU A 133 1.98 2.55 7.14
N GLY A 134 1.38 1.60 7.84
CA GLY A 134 -0.07 1.45 7.99
C GLY A 134 -0.73 2.34 9.03
N GLY A 135 0.04 2.97 9.90
CA GLY A 135 -0.49 3.70 11.07
C GLY A 135 -0.25 5.21 11.01
N GLY A 136 -1.31 6.00 10.94
CA GLY A 136 -1.23 7.44 11.17
C GLY A 136 -1.21 8.32 9.93
N ILE A 137 -0.60 9.49 10.04
CA ILE A 137 -0.50 10.49 8.97
C ILE A 137 0.29 9.88 7.81
N ARG A 138 -0.31 9.82 6.63
CA ARG A 138 0.38 9.38 5.42
C ARG A 138 1.53 10.33 5.11
N GLU A 139 2.74 9.88 5.28
CA GLU A 139 3.94 10.57 4.82
C GLU A 139 4.02 10.45 3.29
N THR A 140 3.45 11.42 2.61
CA THR A 140 3.44 11.53 1.14
C THR A 140 4.05 12.85 0.70
N PHE A 141 4.44 12.96 -0.56
CA PHE A 141 4.98 14.21 -1.09
C PHE A 141 3.94 15.34 -1.07
N GLU A 142 2.66 15.02 -1.19
CA GLU A 142 1.53 15.95 -1.12
C GLU A 142 1.29 16.45 0.32
N ALA A 143 1.56 15.62 1.32
CA ALA A 143 1.45 15.99 2.73
C ALA A 143 2.66 16.77 3.25
N PHE A 144 3.70 16.97 2.42
CA PHE A 144 4.88 17.72 2.80
C PHE A 144 4.54 19.20 3.02
N ASN A 145 4.71 19.66 4.26
CA ASN A 145 4.46 21.06 4.64
C ASN A 145 5.78 21.82 4.80
N SER A 146 6.15 22.60 3.80
CA SER A 146 7.36 23.42 3.86
C SER A 146 7.24 24.62 4.78
N SER A 147 6.03 25.06 5.14
CA SER A 147 5.84 26.28 5.98
C SER A 147 6.40 26.15 7.39
N ILE A 148 6.47 24.93 7.91
CA ILE A 148 7.07 24.64 9.23
C ILE A 148 8.61 24.68 9.22
N ILE A 149 9.25 24.72 8.06
CA ILE A 149 10.70 24.66 7.93
C ILE A 149 11.25 26.08 7.92
N PRO A 150 12.31 26.40 8.71
CA PRO A 150 12.91 27.71 8.74
C PRO A 150 13.38 28.19 7.35
N ASP A 151 13.03 29.42 7.00
CA ASP A 151 13.38 30.04 5.72
C ASP A 151 14.49 31.09 5.83
N THR A 152 15.13 31.18 6.98
CA THR A 152 16.31 32.02 7.17
C THR A 152 17.52 31.35 6.53
N PRO A 153 18.25 32.02 5.64
CA PRO A 153 19.47 31.47 5.05
C PRO A 153 20.49 31.05 6.11
N PHE A 154 21.27 30.02 5.84
CA PHE A 154 22.39 29.65 6.70
C PHE A 154 23.47 30.76 6.67
N PRO A 155 24.23 30.97 7.77
CA PRO A 155 25.19 32.09 7.89
C PRO A 155 26.20 32.19 6.74
N GLU A 156 26.57 31.06 6.14
CA GLU A 156 27.61 31.00 5.09
C GLU A 156 27.09 30.45 3.75
N LYS A 157 25.77 30.37 3.57
CA LYS A 157 25.14 29.79 2.37
C LYS A 157 24.06 30.71 1.82
N ALA A 158 23.90 30.71 0.50
CA ALA A 158 22.91 31.50 -0.19
C ALA A 158 21.48 30.89 -0.16
N PHE A 159 21.26 29.84 0.63
CA PHE A 159 19.99 29.13 0.72
C PHE A 159 19.58 28.84 2.17
N SER A 160 18.29 28.65 2.38
CA SER A 160 17.69 28.31 3.68
C SER A 160 17.53 26.79 3.85
N GLN A 161 17.21 26.37 5.10
CA GLN A 161 16.82 24.99 5.37
C GLN A 161 15.60 24.58 4.55
N ARG A 162 14.60 25.47 4.41
CA ARG A 162 13.39 25.22 3.60
C ARG A 162 13.76 24.93 2.16
N GLN A 163 14.50 25.81 1.51
CA GLN A 163 14.93 25.64 0.12
C GLN A 163 15.71 24.36 -0.11
N MET A 164 16.60 24.01 0.83
CA MET A 164 17.35 22.76 0.76
C MET A 164 16.43 21.54 0.87
N THR A 165 15.48 21.55 1.82
CA THR A 165 14.58 20.43 2.03
C THR A 165 13.56 20.28 0.89
N GLU A 166 13.07 21.39 0.32
CA GLU A 166 12.22 21.38 -0.87
C GLU A 166 12.95 20.81 -2.08
N LYS A 167 14.22 21.17 -2.28
CA LYS A 167 15.06 20.56 -3.31
C LYS A 167 15.26 19.08 -3.09
N ALA A 168 15.54 18.66 -1.86
CA ALA A 168 15.67 17.24 -1.51
C ALA A 168 14.35 16.49 -1.78
N ARG A 169 13.20 17.06 -1.38
CA ARG A 169 11.87 16.53 -1.69
C ARG A 169 11.68 16.34 -3.21
N SER A 170 11.95 17.36 -3.99
CA SER A 170 11.77 17.29 -5.46
C SER A 170 12.66 16.22 -6.10
N ILE A 171 13.88 16.04 -5.61
CA ILE A 171 14.81 15.01 -6.08
C ILE A 171 14.28 13.61 -5.72
N CYS A 172 13.84 13.41 -4.47
CA CYS A 172 13.26 12.14 -4.02
C CYS A 172 11.98 11.80 -4.79
N GLU A 173 11.09 12.79 -5.01
CA GLU A 173 9.85 12.62 -5.76
C GLU A 173 10.12 12.23 -7.22
N ARG A 174 11.04 12.92 -7.88
CA ARG A 174 11.46 12.60 -9.25
C ARG A 174 12.02 11.17 -9.31
N TRP A 175 12.95 10.80 -8.42
CA TRP A 175 13.52 9.46 -8.39
C TRP A 175 12.43 8.39 -8.19
N ALA A 176 11.49 8.61 -7.27
CA ALA A 176 10.37 7.70 -7.05
C ALA A 176 9.41 7.59 -8.24
N ASN A 177 9.23 8.67 -8.99
CA ASN A 177 8.39 8.70 -10.18
C ASN A 177 9.05 8.07 -11.41
N GLU A 178 10.36 8.25 -11.58
CA GLU A 178 11.10 7.80 -12.76
C GLU A 178 11.64 6.36 -12.63
N TYR A 179 11.78 5.81 -11.41
CA TYR A 179 12.25 4.44 -11.24
C TYR A 179 11.41 3.44 -12.08
N PRO A 180 12.00 2.47 -12.83
CA PRO A 180 13.40 2.03 -12.79
C PRO A 180 14.37 2.81 -13.70
N ASP A 181 13.92 3.79 -14.47
CA ASP A 181 14.70 4.52 -15.48
C ASP A 181 15.47 5.71 -14.85
N VAL A 182 16.16 5.43 -13.75
CA VAL A 182 16.94 6.42 -12.99
C VAL A 182 18.44 6.20 -13.18
N PRO A 183 19.24 7.29 -13.17
CA PRO A 183 20.70 7.19 -13.31
C PRO A 183 21.36 6.51 -12.09
N TYR A 184 20.76 6.66 -10.91
CA TYR A 184 21.30 6.14 -9.66
C TYR A 184 20.36 5.08 -9.07
N ARG A 185 20.88 3.87 -8.82
CA ARG A 185 20.10 2.78 -8.18
C ARG A 185 20.07 2.90 -6.66
N ASN A 186 21.04 3.57 -6.07
CA ASN A 186 21.10 3.77 -4.63
C ASN A 186 20.79 5.23 -4.27
N VAL A 187 20.13 5.44 -3.15
CA VAL A 187 19.89 6.76 -2.55
C VAL A 187 20.33 6.73 -1.10
N LEU A 188 21.12 7.71 -0.68
CA LEU A 188 21.55 7.91 0.70
C LEU A 188 21.06 9.27 1.19
N LEU A 189 20.14 9.26 2.16
CA LEU A 189 19.67 10.43 2.90
C LEU A 189 20.51 10.57 4.18
N THR A 190 21.31 11.61 4.29
CA THR A 190 22.16 11.84 5.46
C THR A 190 21.84 13.18 6.12
N GLY A 191 22.08 13.27 7.43
CA GLY A 191 21.88 14.50 8.21
C GLY A 191 21.36 14.20 9.61
N LYS A 192 21.44 15.18 10.51
CA LYS A 192 21.04 15.03 11.91
C LYS A 192 19.58 14.56 12.07
N SER A 193 19.24 14.08 13.25
CA SER A 193 17.87 13.69 13.57
C SER A 193 16.90 14.87 13.45
N GLY A 194 15.63 14.59 13.07
CA GLY A 194 14.57 15.63 12.95
C GLY A 194 14.60 16.46 11.67
N LEU A 195 15.40 16.11 10.64
CA LEU A 195 15.48 16.86 9.39
C LEU A 195 14.54 16.34 8.27
N GLY A 196 13.68 15.35 8.58
CA GLY A 196 12.68 14.86 7.62
C GLY A 196 13.16 13.71 6.72
N LYS A 197 14.31 13.06 6.99
CA LYS A 197 14.82 11.92 6.19
C LYS A 197 13.84 10.76 6.11
N THR A 198 13.35 10.29 7.26
CA THR A 198 12.34 9.22 7.35
C THR A 198 11.07 9.61 6.60
N PHE A 199 10.59 10.86 6.75
CA PHE A 199 9.44 11.37 6.00
C PHE A 199 9.66 11.25 4.47
N LEU A 200 10.81 11.71 3.97
CA LEU A 200 11.12 11.63 2.54
C LEU A 200 11.22 10.18 2.06
N MET A 201 11.84 9.29 2.84
CA MET A 201 11.92 7.86 2.53
C MET A 201 10.53 7.21 2.46
N HIS A 202 9.66 7.49 3.44
CA HIS A 202 8.30 6.97 3.46
C HIS A 202 7.45 7.56 2.33
N ALA A 203 7.62 8.84 1.98
CA ALA A 203 6.97 9.46 0.83
C ALA A 203 7.39 8.78 -0.49
N MET A 204 8.68 8.45 -0.64
CA MET A 204 9.18 7.66 -1.76
C MET A 204 8.53 6.27 -1.80
N ALA A 205 8.49 5.56 -0.66
CA ALA A 205 7.88 4.25 -0.56
C ALA A 205 6.39 4.28 -0.94
N ASN A 206 5.63 5.23 -0.39
CA ASN A 206 4.21 5.40 -0.72
C ASN A 206 3.99 5.64 -2.23
N ARG A 207 4.76 6.55 -2.84
CA ARG A 207 4.68 6.83 -4.28
C ARG A 207 4.98 5.59 -5.12
N MET A 208 5.98 4.80 -4.74
CA MET A 208 6.37 3.58 -5.45
C MET A 208 5.32 2.47 -5.32
N ILE A 209 4.73 2.31 -4.13
CA ILE A 209 3.62 1.38 -3.90
C ILE A 209 2.40 1.77 -4.74
N GLU A 210 2.08 3.05 -4.84
CA GLU A 210 0.99 3.56 -5.70
C GLU A 210 1.22 3.23 -7.18
N ARG A 211 2.46 3.20 -7.61
CA ARG A 211 2.87 2.76 -8.95
C ARG A 211 2.90 1.23 -9.12
N GLY A 212 2.54 0.47 -8.10
CA GLY A 212 2.54 -1.00 -8.14
C GLY A 212 3.91 -1.64 -8.01
N LEU A 213 4.93 -0.90 -7.54
CA LEU A 213 6.27 -1.42 -7.31
C LEU A 213 6.36 -2.13 -5.95
N ASN A 214 7.17 -3.19 -5.89
CA ASN A 214 7.43 -3.90 -4.64
C ASN A 214 8.55 -3.18 -3.86
N VAL A 215 8.18 -2.64 -2.71
CA VAL A 215 9.06 -1.94 -1.78
C VAL A 215 9.04 -2.65 -0.44
N LEU A 216 10.20 -2.80 0.18
CA LEU A 216 10.32 -3.23 1.57
C LEU A 216 11.00 -2.10 2.35
N VAL A 217 10.36 -1.64 3.41
CA VAL A 217 10.93 -0.65 4.34
C VAL A 217 11.21 -1.36 5.66
N ILE A 218 12.43 -1.25 6.13
CA ILE A 218 12.88 -1.79 7.42
C ILE A 218 13.76 -0.78 8.14
N SER A 219 13.85 -0.88 9.45
CA SER A 219 14.89 -0.20 10.19
C SER A 219 16.22 -0.99 10.16
N ALA A 220 17.33 -0.31 10.39
CA ALA A 220 18.62 -0.99 10.54
C ALA A 220 18.61 -2.00 11.71
N TYR A 221 17.81 -1.75 12.75
CA TYR A 221 17.59 -2.70 13.84
C TYR A 221 16.90 -3.98 13.36
N GLN A 222 15.82 -3.84 12.58
CA GLN A 222 15.10 -5.00 12.01
C GLN A 222 15.98 -5.83 11.07
N PHE A 223 16.88 -5.16 10.32
CA PHE A 223 17.90 -5.86 9.54
C PHE A 223 18.77 -6.77 10.41
N VAL A 224 19.29 -6.25 11.52
CA VAL A 224 20.13 -7.04 12.44
C VAL A 224 19.36 -8.22 13.04
N GLU A 225 18.10 -8.03 13.41
CA GLU A 225 17.25 -9.12 13.89
C GLU A 225 17.00 -10.20 12.82
N SER A 226 16.74 -9.80 11.59
CA SER A 226 16.57 -10.74 10.46
C SER A 226 17.87 -11.49 10.16
N ALA A 227 19.01 -10.76 10.18
CA ALA A 227 20.33 -11.34 9.99
C ALA A 227 20.68 -12.35 11.11
N ARG A 228 20.34 -12.02 12.36
CA ARG A 228 20.53 -12.92 13.52
C ARG A 228 19.72 -14.20 13.37
N LYS A 229 18.44 -14.10 13.01
CA LYS A 229 17.56 -15.26 12.78
C LYS A 229 18.08 -16.15 11.65
N SER A 230 18.46 -15.55 10.54
CA SER A 230 19.04 -16.30 9.41
C SER A 230 20.33 -17.04 9.78
N TYR A 231 21.17 -16.44 10.61
CA TYR A 231 22.46 -17.00 10.99
C TYR A 231 22.34 -18.12 12.05
N PHE A 232 21.47 -17.94 13.04
CA PHE A 232 21.35 -18.89 14.17
C PHE A 232 20.21 -19.85 14.02
N ASP A 233 19.07 -19.44 13.45
CA ASP A 233 17.82 -20.23 13.43
C ASP A 233 17.58 -20.89 12.05
N GLN A 234 18.48 -20.67 11.07
CA GLN A 234 18.39 -21.17 9.69
C GLN A 234 17.07 -20.79 8.98
N GLU A 235 16.47 -19.66 9.35
CA GLU A 235 15.31 -19.11 8.68
C GLU A 235 15.71 -18.36 7.41
N ASP A 236 14.91 -18.45 6.34
CA ASP A 236 15.12 -17.73 5.08
C ASP A 236 14.80 -16.23 5.17
N SER A 237 14.98 -15.62 6.35
CA SER A 237 14.64 -14.22 6.61
C SER A 237 15.46 -13.21 5.81
N MET A 238 16.61 -13.61 5.30
CA MET A 238 17.44 -12.75 4.43
C MET A 238 17.04 -12.80 2.96
N ASP A 239 16.35 -13.84 2.53
CA ASP A 239 15.93 -14.01 1.13
C ASP A 239 15.03 -12.90 0.64
N GLU A 240 14.11 -12.44 1.49
CA GLU A 240 13.23 -11.32 1.18
C GLU A 240 14.03 -10.02 0.97
N LEU A 241 14.98 -9.74 1.85
CA LEU A 241 15.85 -8.56 1.77
C LEU A 241 16.71 -8.57 0.50
N LEU A 242 17.20 -9.73 0.10
CA LEU A 242 18.01 -9.91 -1.10
C LEU A 242 17.21 -9.76 -2.40
N ASN A 243 15.96 -10.20 -2.40
CA ASN A 243 15.18 -10.36 -3.63
C ASN A 243 14.17 -9.25 -3.90
N VAL A 244 13.73 -8.48 -2.88
CA VAL A 244 12.82 -7.35 -3.12
C VAL A 244 13.43 -6.34 -4.10
N PRO A 245 12.69 -5.86 -5.12
CA PRO A 245 13.21 -4.89 -6.08
C PRO A 245 13.78 -3.62 -5.44
N ILE A 246 13.11 -3.10 -4.41
CA ILE A 246 13.48 -1.86 -3.73
C ILE A 246 13.52 -2.11 -2.24
N LEU A 247 14.70 -1.99 -1.63
CA LEU A 247 14.90 -2.05 -0.19
C LEU A 247 15.16 -0.63 0.34
N MET A 248 14.40 -0.24 1.33
CA MET A 248 14.59 1.01 2.07
C MET A 248 14.95 0.68 3.51
N MET A 249 16.14 1.11 3.94
CA MET A 249 16.65 0.86 5.28
C MET A 249 16.77 2.18 6.03
N ASP A 250 15.90 2.37 7.03
CA ASP A 250 15.86 3.58 7.83
C ASP A 250 16.82 3.50 9.01
N ASP A 251 17.37 4.66 9.35
CA ASP A 251 18.18 4.92 10.53
C ASP A 251 19.47 4.05 10.62
N LEU A 252 20.13 3.88 9.44
CA LEU A 252 21.42 3.17 9.34
C LEU A 252 22.44 3.83 10.27
N GLY A 253 23.02 3.06 11.16
CA GLY A 253 23.92 3.53 12.20
C GLY A 253 23.33 3.53 13.61
N SER A 254 22.03 3.27 13.76
CA SER A 254 21.38 3.13 15.07
C SER A 254 21.40 1.70 15.62
N GLU A 255 21.58 0.71 14.75
CA GLU A 255 21.53 -0.71 15.11
C GLU A 255 22.75 -1.13 15.98
N PRO A 256 22.60 -2.18 16.81
CA PRO A 256 23.72 -2.75 17.55
C PRO A 256 24.73 -3.41 16.60
N LEU A 257 26.02 -3.16 16.82
CA LEU A 257 27.08 -3.87 16.13
C LEU A 257 27.41 -5.19 16.85
N ILE A 258 26.94 -6.29 16.29
CA ILE A 258 27.36 -7.62 16.73
C ILE A 258 28.69 -7.90 16.06
N ARG A 259 29.73 -8.11 16.90
CA ARG A 259 31.13 -8.26 16.45
C ARG A 259 31.26 -9.34 15.37
N ASN A 260 31.88 -9.00 14.26
CA ASN A 260 32.14 -9.87 13.09
C ASN A 260 30.87 -10.38 12.38
N ILE A 261 29.68 -9.85 12.67
CA ILE A 261 28.43 -10.30 12.04
C ILE A 261 27.75 -9.15 11.32
N THR A 262 27.37 -8.08 12.02
CA THR A 262 26.55 -6.99 11.45
C THR A 262 27.18 -6.37 10.22
N VAL A 263 28.47 -6.02 10.29
CA VAL A 263 29.19 -5.35 9.20
C VAL A 263 29.33 -6.25 7.98
N GLU A 264 29.65 -7.54 8.19
CA GLU A 264 29.80 -8.50 7.09
C GLU A 264 28.47 -8.80 6.40
N LEU A 265 27.40 -9.01 7.18
CA LEU A 265 26.07 -9.27 6.62
C LEU A 265 25.50 -8.05 5.89
N LEU A 266 25.71 -6.84 6.43
CA LEU A 266 25.35 -5.60 5.75
C LEU A 266 26.12 -5.43 4.44
N PHE A 267 27.41 -5.68 4.45
CA PHE A 267 28.23 -5.64 3.25
C PHE A 267 27.72 -6.64 2.19
N ASN A 268 27.48 -7.87 2.59
CA ASN A 268 27.00 -8.93 1.70
C ASN A 268 25.61 -8.57 1.12
N LEU A 269 24.68 -8.09 1.95
CA LEU A 269 23.37 -7.64 1.50
C LEU A 269 23.49 -6.56 0.43
N ILE A 270 24.24 -5.49 0.70
CA ILE A 270 24.39 -4.36 -0.22
C ILE A 270 25.07 -4.83 -1.52
N ASN A 271 26.15 -5.59 -1.40
CA ASN A 271 26.91 -6.09 -2.55
C ASN A 271 26.08 -6.98 -3.46
N GLU A 272 25.38 -7.98 -2.90
CA GLU A 272 24.53 -8.90 -3.65
C GLU A 272 23.39 -8.16 -4.34
N ARG A 273 22.75 -7.21 -3.65
CA ARG A 273 21.68 -6.41 -4.23
C ARG A 273 22.16 -5.53 -5.38
N MET A 274 23.34 -4.93 -5.25
CA MET A 274 23.97 -4.14 -6.33
C MET A 274 24.29 -5.03 -7.54
N ILE A 275 24.87 -6.22 -7.34
CA ILE A 275 25.15 -7.19 -8.41
C ILE A 275 23.86 -7.58 -9.14
N ARG A 276 22.75 -7.76 -8.41
CA ARG A 276 21.43 -8.09 -9.00
C ARG A 276 20.71 -6.88 -9.59
N GLY A 277 21.31 -5.69 -9.60
CA GLY A 277 20.70 -4.45 -10.09
C GLY A 277 19.48 -3.99 -9.27
N ARG A 278 19.41 -4.39 -7.99
CA ARG A 278 18.34 -4.00 -7.07
C ARG A 278 18.60 -2.62 -6.49
N ALA A 279 17.52 -1.86 -6.24
CA ALA A 279 17.62 -0.53 -5.67
C ALA A 279 17.72 -0.56 -4.13
N ASN A 280 18.53 0.37 -3.58
CA ASN A 280 18.66 0.55 -2.15
C ASN A 280 18.47 2.02 -1.80
N VAL A 281 17.66 2.30 -0.78
CA VAL A 281 17.50 3.63 -0.19
C VAL A 281 17.89 3.54 1.28
N PHE A 282 18.82 4.36 1.71
CA PHE A 282 19.28 4.41 3.09
C PHE A 282 19.00 5.77 3.69
N SER A 283 18.61 5.82 4.95
CA SER A 283 18.69 7.02 5.76
C SER A 283 19.69 6.83 6.91
N THR A 284 20.36 7.89 7.31
CA THR A 284 21.29 7.86 8.41
C THR A 284 21.39 9.21 9.13
N ASN A 285 21.62 9.17 10.44
CA ASN A 285 21.93 10.35 11.23
C ASN A 285 23.44 10.67 11.25
N LEU A 286 24.26 9.77 10.71
CA LEU A 286 25.71 9.87 10.69
C LEU A 286 26.19 10.63 9.45
N LYS A 287 27.33 11.30 9.57
CA LYS A 287 28.08 11.84 8.43
C LYS A 287 28.84 10.71 7.73
N LEU A 288 29.32 10.96 6.51
CA LEU A 288 30.06 9.94 5.75
C LEU A 288 31.34 9.46 6.48
N GLU A 289 32.01 10.36 7.19
CA GLU A 289 33.20 10.05 8.00
C GLU A 289 32.84 9.11 9.15
N GLU A 290 31.75 9.41 9.88
CA GLU A 290 31.26 8.58 10.98
C GLU A 290 30.78 7.21 10.50
N LEU A 291 30.16 7.15 9.30
CA LEU A 291 29.79 5.87 8.65
C LEU A 291 31.04 5.03 8.32
N ARG A 292 32.15 5.66 7.84
CA ARG A 292 33.42 4.94 7.57
C ARG A 292 34.01 4.34 8.82
N GLU A 293 33.97 5.08 9.92
CA GLU A 293 34.44 4.60 11.22
C GLU A 293 33.60 3.42 11.72
N ARG A 294 32.30 3.48 11.50
CA ARG A 294 31.37 2.46 11.97
C ARG A 294 31.32 1.19 11.10
N TYR A 295 31.34 1.33 9.76
CA TYR A 295 31.05 0.22 8.83
C TYR A 295 32.19 -0.17 7.90
N THR A 296 33.27 0.48 7.89
CA THR A 296 34.37 0.32 6.93
C THR A 296 34.19 1.06 5.61
N GLU A 297 35.29 1.42 4.97
CA GLU A 297 35.31 2.07 3.65
C GLU A 297 34.59 1.25 2.57
N ARG A 298 34.60 -0.09 2.67
CA ARG A 298 33.99 -0.99 1.67
C ARG A 298 32.47 -0.83 1.56
N ILE A 299 31.79 -0.59 2.67
CA ILE A 299 30.33 -0.34 2.69
C ILE A 299 30.06 1.07 2.22
N VAL A 300 30.74 2.05 2.80
CA VAL A 300 30.48 3.46 2.53
C VAL A 300 30.75 3.81 1.08
N SER A 301 31.82 3.28 0.48
CA SER A 301 32.09 3.47 -0.95
C SER A 301 30.98 2.97 -1.85
N ARG A 302 30.25 1.90 -1.46
CA ARG A 302 29.14 1.36 -2.24
C ARG A 302 27.86 2.19 -2.12
N ILE A 303 27.53 2.65 -0.92
CA ILE A 303 26.29 3.39 -0.68
C ILE A 303 26.40 4.87 -1.04
N SER A 304 27.62 5.39 -1.23
CA SER A 304 27.90 6.78 -1.59
C SER A 304 28.74 6.95 -2.85
N ASP A 305 28.86 5.91 -3.67
CA ASP A 305 29.56 5.96 -4.96
C ASP A 305 28.92 7.01 -5.88
N PRO A 306 29.63 8.02 -6.33
CA PRO A 306 29.07 9.10 -7.17
C PRO A 306 28.53 8.63 -8.53
N VAL A 307 28.90 7.41 -8.97
CA VAL A 307 28.41 6.84 -10.25
C VAL A 307 27.08 6.11 -10.07
N THR A 308 26.90 5.41 -8.94
CA THR A 308 25.74 4.53 -8.72
C THR A 308 24.78 5.01 -7.63
N SER A 309 25.16 6.04 -6.88
CA SER A 309 24.42 6.49 -5.70
C SER A 309 24.13 7.99 -5.73
N LEU A 310 22.90 8.34 -5.38
CA LEU A 310 22.47 9.72 -5.14
C LEU A 310 22.58 10.02 -3.64
N VAL A 311 23.49 10.88 -3.26
CA VAL A 311 23.66 11.32 -1.87
C VAL A 311 22.94 12.66 -1.65
N ILE A 312 22.01 12.69 -0.71
CA ILE A 312 21.21 13.87 -0.32
C ILE A 312 21.52 14.18 1.13
N ALA A 313 22.28 15.26 1.36
CA ALA A 313 22.61 15.74 2.69
C ALA A 313 21.62 16.80 3.16
N LEU A 314 21.02 16.60 4.33
CA LEU A 314 20.12 17.55 4.97
C LEU A 314 20.80 18.18 6.18
N GLU A 315 20.63 19.49 6.31
CA GLU A 315 21.18 20.28 7.42
C GLU A 315 20.12 21.21 8.01
N GLY A 316 20.30 21.61 9.25
CA GLY A 316 19.44 22.61 9.89
C GLY A 316 19.03 22.25 11.31
N LYS A 317 17.95 22.89 11.76
CA LYS A 317 17.31 22.67 13.06
C LYS A 317 16.38 21.46 13.02
N ASP A 318 16.24 20.78 14.14
CA ASP A 318 15.26 19.68 14.32
C ASP A 318 13.84 20.22 14.17
N LEU A 319 13.13 19.77 13.11
CA LEU A 319 11.78 20.22 12.76
C LEU A 319 10.72 19.83 13.81
N ARG A 320 10.99 18.84 14.65
CA ARG A 320 10.08 18.41 15.74
C ARG A 320 10.10 19.36 16.93
N ARG A 321 11.08 20.26 17.00
CA ARG A 321 11.27 21.23 18.08
C ARG A 321 10.98 22.67 17.67
N ILE A 322 10.42 22.87 16.48
CA ILE A 322 10.01 24.18 16.01
C ILE A 322 8.61 24.41 16.55
N GLU A 323 8.46 25.40 17.42
CA GLU A 323 7.15 25.90 17.85
C GLU A 323 6.46 26.52 16.62
N VAL A 324 5.27 26.02 16.31
CA VAL A 324 4.41 26.48 15.21
C VAL A 324 3.61 27.71 15.67
#